data_6c5f198d1992f087a64c437e9ab7a7f2
#
_entry.id   6c5f198d1992f087a64c437e9ab7a7f2
#
_cell.length_a   1.000
_cell.length_b   1.000
_cell.length_c   1.000
_cell.angle_alpha   90.00
_cell.angle_beta   90.00
_cell.angle_gamma   90.00
#
_symmetry.space_group_name_H-M   'P 1'
#
loop_
_entity.id
_entity.type
_entity.pdbx_description
1 polymer ?
#
loop_
_entity_poly.entity_id
_entity_poly.type
_entity_poly.pdbx_seq_one_letter_code
_entity_poly.pdbx_strand_id
1 'polypeptide(L)'
;DVYKRQYEAYTELYRVSKDAAVKEKLCWILDVFAEKVYNPKKQRQEVFFDKNYNSIIDLHSYGHDIETAWLIDRGVEILGEEAYAEKMSPITEALTAQIYHVAFNGHSLANECDKGVVNTHRIWWVQAETVIGFLNGYEKQPEHLEYKDAALAEWEFIKNFQMDKRAGSEWFWEVDENGVPYPDRPIVEPWKCPYHNGRMCMEIIKRIK
;
A
#
# COMPACT_ATOMS: atom_id res chain seq x y z
N ASP A 1 -1.01 8.89 -7.39
CA ASP A 1 0.33 8.27 -7.40
C ASP A 1 1.46 9.27 -7.19
N VAL A 2 1.40 10.44 -7.82
CA VAL A 2 2.45 11.47 -7.70
C VAL A 2 2.67 11.90 -6.24
N TYR A 3 1.60 12.19 -5.50
CA TYR A 3 1.72 12.64 -4.10
C TYR A 3 2.28 11.55 -3.18
N LYS A 4 1.88 10.30 -3.36
CA LYS A 4 2.39 9.17 -2.58
C LYS A 4 3.90 8.97 -2.82
N ARG A 5 4.33 8.95 -4.07
CA ARG A 5 5.76 8.80 -4.42
C ARG A 5 6.61 9.99 -3.94
N GLN A 6 6.07 11.20 -4.04
CA GLN A 6 6.73 12.37 -3.47
C GLN A 6 6.81 12.28 -1.94
N TYR A 7 5.73 11.86 -1.29
CA TYR A 7 5.71 11.69 0.17
C TYR A 7 6.78 10.69 0.64
N GLU A 8 6.87 9.54 0.00
CA GLU A 8 7.89 8.54 0.31
C GLU A 8 9.31 9.11 0.15
N ALA A 9 9.59 9.78 -0.97
CA ALA A 9 10.89 10.38 -1.24
C ALA A 9 11.24 11.48 -0.21
N TYR A 10 10.31 12.37 0.12
CA TYR A 10 10.53 13.42 1.13
C TYR A 10 10.65 12.84 2.54
N THR A 11 9.96 11.76 2.86
CA THR A 11 10.09 11.05 4.14
C THR A 11 11.53 10.56 4.34
N GLU A 12 12.09 9.88 3.35
CA GLU A 12 13.49 9.40 3.43
C GLU A 12 14.49 10.56 3.44
N LEU A 13 14.26 11.60 2.65
CA LEU A 13 15.10 12.79 2.66
C LEU A 13 15.05 13.49 4.02
N TYR A 14 13.87 13.65 4.62
CA TYR A 14 13.74 14.27 5.94
C TYR A 14 14.36 13.40 7.04
N ARG A 15 14.22 12.08 6.94
CA ARG A 15 14.81 11.15 7.91
C ARG A 15 16.31 11.37 8.09
N VAL A 16 17.03 11.68 7.02
CA VAL A 16 18.49 11.86 7.04
C VAL A 16 18.92 13.32 7.16
N SER A 17 18.21 14.26 6.55
CA SER A 17 18.61 15.68 6.52
C SER A 17 18.10 16.49 7.70
N LYS A 18 16.92 16.16 8.22
CA LYS A 18 16.16 16.97 9.19
C LYS A 18 15.97 18.44 8.76
N ASP A 19 15.99 18.67 7.44
CA ASP A 19 15.84 19.99 6.85
C ASP A 19 14.44 20.56 7.04
N ALA A 20 14.33 21.83 7.45
CA ALA A 20 13.04 22.47 7.74
C ALA A 20 12.14 22.63 6.50
N ALA A 21 12.72 22.87 5.32
CA ALA A 21 11.97 23.02 4.08
C ALA A 21 11.42 21.64 3.61
N VAL A 22 12.16 20.56 3.85
CA VAL A 22 11.67 19.20 3.59
C VAL A 22 10.52 18.85 4.53
N LYS A 23 10.63 19.21 5.82
CA LYS A 23 9.57 19.09 6.81
C LYS A 23 8.28 19.79 6.37
N GLU A 24 8.40 21.03 5.94
CA GLU A 24 7.27 21.83 5.44
C GLU A 24 6.57 21.14 4.26
N LYS A 25 7.34 20.56 3.33
CA LYS A 25 6.78 19.80 2.20
C LYS A 25 6.08 18.54 2.62
N LEU A 26 6.60 17.80 3.59
CA LEU A 26 5.92 16.63 4.14
C LEU A 26 4.57 17.01 4.76
N CYS A 27 4.55 18.05 5.61
CA CYS A 27 3.32 18.56 6.21
C CYS A 27 2.30 18.95 5.13
N TRP A 28 2.73 19.72 4.13
CA TRP A 28 1.86 20.10 3.02
C TRP A 28 1.29 18.90 2.24
N ILE A 29 2.10 17.87 1.98
CA ILE A 29 1.61 16.67 1.28
C ILE A 29 0.56 15.94 2.13
N LEU A 30 0.76 15.83 3.45
CA LEU A 30 -0.20 15.22 4.37
C LEU A 30 -1.53 16.00 4.39
N ASP A 31 -1.45 17.34 4.40
CA ASP A 31 -2.64 18.19 4.32
C ASP A 31 -3.41 17.99 3.01
N VAL A 32 -2.69 17.99 1.87
CA VAL A 32 -3.30 17.69 0.56
C VAL A 32 -3.94 16.30 0.54
N PHE A 33 -3.27 15.30 1.12
CA PHE A 33 -3.82 13.96 1.18
C PHE A 33 -5.13 13.92 1.98
N ALA A 34 -5.12 14.44 3.20
CA ALA A 34 -6.28 14.43 4.07
C ALA A 34 -7.47 15.23 3.53
N GLU A 35 -7.20 16.36 2.86
CA GLU A 35 -8.25 17.30 2.46
C GLU A 35 -8.74 17.12 1.01
N LYS A 36 -7.90 16.56 0.12
CA LYS A 36 -8.15 16.51 -1.32
C LYS A 36 -8.15 15.09 -1.89
N VAL A 37 -7.32 14.20 -1.35
CA VAL A 37 -7.13 12.86 -1.91
C VAL A 37 -7.98 11.82 -1.21
N TYR A 38 -8.03 11.86 0.11
CA TYR A 38 -8.85 10.95 0.90
C TYR A 38 -10.34 11.29 0.79
N ASN A 39 -11.16 10.32 0.48
CA ASN A 39 -12.61 10.42 0.44
C ASN A 39 -13.23 9.76 1.67
N PRO A 40 -13.66 10.53 2.70
CA PRO A 40 -14.14 9.96 3.94
C PRO A 40 -15.50 9.23 3.80
N LYS A 41 -16.27 9.51 2.76
CA LYS A 41 -17.54 8.81 2.51
C LYS A 41 -17.32 7.41 1.92
N LYS A 42 -16.28 7.26 1.10
CA LYS A 42 -15.90 5.99 0.46
C LYS A 42 -14.82 5.26 1.24
N GLN A 43 -14.21 5.90 2.24
CA GLN A 43 -13.07 5.41 3.02
C GLN A 43 -11.93 4.89 2.15
N ARG A 44 -11.60 5.66 1.10
CA ARG A 44 -10.55 5.35 0.14
C ARG A 44 -9.86 6.61 -0.35
N GLN A 45 -8.69 6.48 -0.95
CA GLN A 45 -8.11 7.56 -1.74
C GLN A 45 -8.76 7.59 -3.15
N GLU A 46 -8.95 8.78 -3.68
CA GLU A 46 -9.25 8.96 -5.09
C GLU A 46 -7.92 9.00 -5.89
N VAL A 47 -7.92 8.58 -7.16
CA VAL A 47 -6.68 8.23 -7.88
C VAL A 47 -6.31 9.24 -8.95
N PHE A 48 -7.31 9.79 -9.66
CA PHE A 48 -7.12 10.74 -10.74
C PHE A 48 -7.97 11.99 -10.54
N PHE A 49 -7.37 13.14 -10.73
CA PHE A 49 -7.99 14.44 -10.47
C PHE A 49 -7.84 15.39 -11.65
N ASP A 50 -8.82 16.28 -11.79
CA ASP A 50 -8.65 17.49 -12.56
C ASP A 50 -7.80 18.54 -11.80
N LYS A 51 -7.55 19.70 -12.42
CA LYS A 51 -6.77 20.79 -11.82
C LYS A 51 -7.41 21.41 -10.55
N ASN A 52 -8.67 21.11 -10.28
CA ASN A 52 -9.42 21.61 -9.12
C ASN A 52 -9.56 20.52 -8.02
N TYR A 53 -8.86 19.41 -8.14
CA TYR A 53 -8.95 18.23 -7.26
C TYR A 53 -10.32 17.53 -7.30
N ASN A 54 -11.10 17.65 -8.36
CA ASN A 54 -12.26 16.81 -8.56
C ASN A 54 -11.81 15.44 -9.07
N SER A 55 -12.26 14.36 -8.43
CA SER A 55 -12.02 13.01 -8.95
C SER A 55 -12.70 12.81 -10.30
N ILE A 56 -11.96 12.33 -11.29
CA ILE A 56 -12.44 12.20 -12.68
C ILE A 56 -12.74 10.76 -13.08
N ILE A 57 -12.45 9.78 -12.23
CA ILE A 57 -12.79 8.38 -12.45
C ILE A 57 -13.30 7.74 -11.17
N ASP A 58 -14.13 6.72 -11.30
CA ASP A 58 -14.56 5.89 -10.16
C ASP A 58 -13.73 4.60 -10.11
N LEU A 59 -12.50 4.75 -9.62
CA LEU A 59 -11.54 3.66 -9.46
C LEU A 59 -11.10 3.56 -8.00
N HIS A 60 -11.23 2.37 -7.42
CA HIS A 60 -10.69 2.03 -6.10
C HIS A 60 -9.47 1.12 -6.31
N SER A 61 -8.28 1.66 -6.21
CA SER A 61 -7.04 0.89 -6.32
C SER A 61 -6.64 0.35 -4.95
N TYR A 62 -6.91 -0.91 -4.71
CA TYR A 62 -6.74 -1.56 -3.42
C TYR A 62 -5.29 -1.57 -2.95
N GLY A 63 -4.36 -1.88 -3.87
CA GLY A 63 -2.94 -1.84 -3.58
C GLY A 63 -2.43 -0.46 -3.19
N HIS A 64 -2.95 0.61 -3.83
CA HIS A 64 -2.55 1.97 -3.48
C HIS A 64 -3.07 2.38 -2.10
N ASP A 65 -4.27 1.99 -1.71
CA ASP A 65 -4.81 2.34 -0.39
C ASP A 65 -4.01 1.69 0.73
N ILE A 66 -3.73 0.40 0.62
CA ILE A 66 -2.98 -0.31 1.65
C ILE A 66 -1.51 0.15 1.70
N GLU A 67 -0.87 0.44 0.55
CA GLU A 67 0.47 1.03 0.50
C GLU A 67 0.51 2.42 1.13
N THR A 68 -0.47 3.26 0.79
CA THR A 68 -0.54 4.63 1.31
C THR A 68 -0.73 4.65 2.83
N ALA A 69 -1.55 3.75 3.38
CA ALA A 69 -1.78 3.68 4.81
C ALA A 69 -0.47 3.52 5.59
N TRP A 70 0.34 2.51 5.28
CA TRP A 70 1.58 2.27 6.01
C TRP A 70 2.69 3.29 5.70
N LEU A 71 2.73 3.84 4.47
CA LEU A 71 3.70 4.90 4.12
C LEU A 71 3.42 6.18 4.90
N ILE A 72 2.15 6.56 5.04
CA ILE A 72 1.76 7.73 5.84
C ILE A 72 2.13 7.53 7.31
N ASP A 73 1.81 6.38 7.90
CA ASP A 73 2.15 6.09 9.28
C ASP A 73 3.65 6.18 9.53
N ARG A 74 4.46 5.57 8.66
CA ARG A 74 5.92 5.67 8.73
C ARG A 74 6.42 7.10 8.62
N GLY A 75 5.87 7.87 7.69
CA GLY A 75 6.32 9.25 7.50
C GLY A 75 5.92 10.16 8.65
N VAL A 76 4.75 9.96 9.24
CA VAL A 76 4.30 10.68 10.44
C VAL A 76 5.19 10.36 11.64
N GLU A 77 5.59 9.10 11.83
CA GLU A 77 6.54 8.69 12.86
C GLU A 77 7.90 9.41 12.68
N ILE A 78 8.43 9.44 11.46
CA ILE A 78 9.69 10.12 11.12
C ILE A 78 9.59 11.65 11.28
N LEU A 79 8.41 12.20 10.97
CA LEU A 79 8.11 13.64 11.14
C LEU A 79 8.13 14.03 12.61
N GLY A 80 7.58 13.20 13.50
CA GLY A 80 7.56 13.39 14.94
C GLY A 80 6.65 14.51 15.43
N GLU A 81 5.62 14.88 14.65
CA GLU A 81 4.65 15.92 15.00
C GLU A 81 3.31 15.27 15.43
N GLU A 82 2.97 15.42 16.70
CA GLU A 82 1.78 14.82 17.32
C GLU A 82 0.48 15.21 16.59
N ALA A 83 0.35 16.49 16.20
CA ALA A 83 -0.81 16.97 15.46
C ALA A 83 -1.04 16.23 14.13
N TYR A 84 0.04 15.83 13.44
CA TYR A 84 -0.08 15.02 12.22
C TYR A 84 -0.35 13.54 12.52
N ALA A 85 0.16 13.01 13.63
CA ALA A 85 -0.20 11.68 14.09
C ALA A 85 -1.70 11.57 14.38
N GLU A 86 -2.25 12.52 15.13
CA GLU A 86 -3.70 12.60 15.43
C GLU A 86 -4.55 12.81 14.17
N LYS A 87 -4.12 13.66 13.24
CA LYS A 87 -4.83 13.95 11.99
C LYS A 87 -4.88 12.73 11.07
N MET A 88 -3.77 11.99 10.94
CA MET A 88 -3.63 10.94 9.92
C MET A 88 -4.04 9.56 10.41
N SER A 89 -3.94 9.26 11.72
CA SER A 89 -4.25 7.94 12.26
C SER A 89 -5.66 7.44 11.87
N PRO A 90 -6.74 8.21 12.05
CA PRO A 90 -8.07 7.73 11.66
C PRO A 90 -8.22 7.49 10.15
N ILE A 91 -7.43 8.18 9.33
CA ILE A 91 -7.44 7.99 7.87
C ILE A 91 -6.74 6.68 7.50
N THR A 92 -5.54 6.42 8.04
CA THR A 92 -4.78 5.20 7.73
C THR A 92 -5.45 3.95 8.29
N GLU A 93 -6.07 4.04 9.46
CA GLU A 93 -6.90 2.99 10.03
C GLU A 93 -8.12 2.68 9.16
N ALA A 94 -8.83 3.71 8.69
CA ALA A 94 -9.97 3.53 7.81
C ALA A 94 -9.58 2.91 6.45
N LEU A 95 -8.43 3.31 5.86
CA LEU A 95 -7.91 2.71 4.64
C LEU A 95 -7.60 1.22 4.84
N THR A 96 -6.89 0.87 5.92
CA THR A 96 -6.55 -0.53 6.22
C THR A 96 -7.79 -1.38 6.45
N ALA A 97 -8.74 -0.90 7.26
CA ALA A 97 -9.99 -1.59 7.53
C ALA A 97 -10.83 -1.79 6.27
N GLN A 98 -10.95 -0.74 5.45
CA GLN A 98 -11.71 -0.82 4.19
C GLN A 98 -11.12 -1.88 3.26
N ILE A 99 -9.78 -1.90 3.07
CA ILE A 99 -9.11 -2.90 2.22
C ILE A 99 -9.30 -4.31 2.75
N TYR A 100 -9.21 -4.51 4.06
CA TYR A 100 -9.49 -5.82 4.65
C TYR A 100 -10.91 -6.32 4.33
N HIS A 101 -11.91 -5.44 4.41
CA HIS A 101 -13.31 -5.83 4.21
C HIS A 101 -13.73 -5.98 2.74
N VAL A 102 -13.19 -5.17 1.82
CA VAL A 102 -13.70 -5.13 0.44
C VAL A 102 -12.84 -5.87 -0.57
N ALA A 103 -11.55 -6.13 -0.25
CA ALA A 103 -10.60 -6.62 -1.23
C ALA A 103 -9.85 -7.91 -0.83
N PHE A 104 -9.74 -8.19 0.48
CA PHE A 104 -9.06 -9.37 0.99
C PHE A 104 -10.05 -10.55 1.08
N ASN A 105 -9.72 -11.67 0.43
CA ASN A 105 -10.60 -12.84 0.37
C ASN A 105 -10.25 -13.94 1.39
N GLY A 106 -9.43 -13.63 2.40
CA GLY A 106 -8.95 -14.57 3.41
C GLY A 106 -7.56 -15.15 3.14
N HIS A 107 -7.00 -14.95 1.94
CA HIS A 107 -5.65 -15.40 1.60
C HIS A 107 -4.87 -14.46 0.68
N SER A 108 -5.51 -13.56 -0.07
CA SER A 108 -4.83 -12.65 -1.00
C SER A 108 -5.70 -11.45 -1.36
N LEU A 109 -5.06 -10.37 -1.83
CA LEU A 109 -5.75 -9.13 -2.17
C LEU A 109 -6.07 -9.04 -3.66
N ALA A 110 -7.32 -8.67 -3.99
CA ALA A 110 -7.71 -8.30 -5.34
C ALA A 110 -6.99 -7.00 -5.79
N ASN A 111 -6.91 -6.76 -7.10
CA ASN A 111 -6.17 -5.62 -7.64
C ASN A 111 -6.89 -4.28 -7.41
N GLU A 112 -8.11 -4.15 -7.91
CA GLU A 112 -8.84 -2.89 -7.93
C GLU A 112 -10.33 -3.09 -8.21
N CYS A 113 -11.12 -2.03 -8.05
CA CYS A 113 -12.52 -1.98 -8.48
C CYS A 113 -12.73 -0.76 -9.37
N ASP A 114 -13.03 -0.97 -10.66
CA ASP A 114 -13.38 0.09 -11.61
C ASP A 114 -14.89 0.11 -11.82
N LYS A 115 -15.53 1.23 -11.46
CA LYS A 115 -16.98 1.44 -11.63
C LYS A 115 -17.84 0.27 -11.10
N GLY A 116 -17.45 -0.27 -9.96
CA GLY A 116 -18.13 -1.38 -9.32
C GLY A 116 -17.76 -2.78 -9.82
N VAL A 117 -16.85 -2.90 -10.79
CA VAL A 117 -16.35 -4.18 -11.30
C VAL A 117 -15.00 -4.49 -10.67
N VAL A 118 -14.93 -5.56 -9.90
CA VAL A 118 -13.69 -6.00 -9.22
C VAL A 118 -12.80 -6.76 -10.20
N ASN A 119 -11.56 -6.30 -10.33
CA ASN A 119 -10.48 -7.03 -10.97
C ASN A 119 -9.83 -7.96 -9.93
N THR A 120 -10.07 -9.25 -10.05
CA THR A 120 -9.62 -10.27 -9.09
C THR A 120 -8.20 -10.78 -9.33
N HIS A 121 -7.46 -10.22 -10.28
CA HIS A 121 -6.06 -10.57 -10.49
C HIS A 121 -5.21 -10.24 -9.26
N ARG A 122 -4.18 -11.05 -9.01
CA ARG A 122 -3.20 -10.86 -7.94
C ARG A 122 -1.92 -10.31 -8.54
N ILE A 123 -1.76 -9.01 -8.46
CA ILE A 123 -0.59 -8.30 -9.00
C ILE A 123 0.54 -8.32 -7.97
N TRP A 124 1.75 -8.64 -8.35
CA TRP A 124 2.90 -8.85 -7.45
C TRP A 124 3.12 -7.73 -6.42
N TRP A 125 3.03 -6.47 -6.86
CA TRP A 125 3.28 -5.34 -5.97
C TRP A 125 2.14 -5.14 -4.97
N VAL A 126 0.91 -5.38 -5.39
CA VAL A 126 -0.27 -5.31 -4.51
C VAL A 126 -0.13 -6.32 -3.37
N GLN A 127 0.27 -7.57 -3.68
CA GLN A 127 0.47 -8.60 -2.67
C GLN A 127 1.62 -8.21 -1.70
N ALA A 128 2.74 -7.69 -2.22
CA ALA A 128 3.85 -7.23 -1.40
C ALA A 128 3.43 -6.12 -0.42
N GLU A 129 2.71 -5.10 -0.92
CA GLU A 129 2.25 -3.97 -0.09
C GLU A 129 1.20 -4.40 0.92
N THR A 130 0.40 -5.42 0.61
CA THR A 130 -0.61 -5.97 1.51
C THR A 130 0.01 -6.60 2.75
N VAL A 131 1.11 -7.34 2.61
CA VAL A 131 1.83 -7.92 3.76
C VAL A 131 2.29 -6.81 4.72
N ILE A 132 2.91 -5.75 4.18
CA ILE A 132 3.39 -4.63 5.02
C ILE A 132 2.20 -3.89 5.64
N GLY A 133 1.19 -3.58 4.84
CA GLY A 133 0.07 -2.76 5.27
C GLY A 133 -0.76 -3.42 6.37
N PHE A 134 -1.07 -4.72 6.26
CA PHE A 134 -1.76 -5.44 7.32
C PHE A 134 -0.90 -5.62 8.58
N LEU A 135 0.41 -5.89 8.42
CA LEU A 135 1.28 -5.93 9.59
C LEU A 135 1.34 -4.57 10.29
N ASN A 136 1.43 -3.47 9.53
CA ASN A 136 1.37 -2.12 10.06
C ASN A 136 0.04 -1.83 10.79
N GLY A 137 -1.08 -2.25 10.20
CA GLY A 137 -2.39 -2.14 10.84
C GLY A 137 -2.44 -2.86 12.19
N TYR A 138 -1.90 -4.08 12.25
CA TYR A 138 -1.80 -4.83 13.51
C TYR A 138 -0.88 -4.14 14.54
N GLU A 139 0.26 -3.62 14.14
CA GLU A 139 1.18 -2.92 15.05
C GLU A 139 0.54 -1.67 15.67
N LYS A 140 -0.32 -0.98 14.94
CA LYS A 140 -1.08 0.18 15.44
C LYS A 140 -2.28 -0.19 16.28
N GLN A 141 -2.96 -1.26 15.94
CA GLN A 141 -4.21 -1.73 16.55
C GLN A 141 -4.07 -3.22 16.92
N PRO A 142 -3.29 -3.55 17.99
CA PRO A 142 -2.97 -4.94 18.35
C PRO A 142 -4.18 -5.79 18.74
N GLU A 143 -5.31 -5.17 19.05
CA GLU A 143 -6.59 -5.84 19.29
C GLU A 143 -7.19 -6.45 18.00
N HIS A 144 -6.81 -5.93 16.82
CA HIS A 144 -7.21 -6.43 15.51
C HIS A 144 -6.27 -7.55 15.04
N LEU A 145 -6.36 -8.73 15.70
CA LEU A 145 -5.53 -9.91 15.37
C LEU A 145 -5.72 -10.36 13.92
N GLU A 146 -6.90 -10.11 13.34
CA GLU A 146 -7.22 -10.42 11.96
C GLU A 146 -6.26 -9.79 10.95
N TYR A 147 -5.66 -8.63 11.22
CA TYR A 147 -4.66 -8.02 10.34
C TYR A 147 -3.34 -8.79 10.35
N LYS A 148 -2.92 -9.29 11.51
CA LYS A 148 -1.75 -10.16 11.59
C LYS A 148 -1.99 -11.46 10.82
N ASP A 149 -3.14 -12.07 11.02
CA ASP A 149 -3.50 -13.32 10.34
C ASP A 149 -3.61 -13.09 8.82
N ALA A 150 -4.14 -11.95 8.38
CA ALA A 150 -4.19 -11.56 6.98
C ALA A 150 -2.80 -11.37 6.37
N ALA A 151 -1.87 -10.69 7.07
CA ALA A 151 -0.49 -10.54 6.61
C ALA A 151 0.22 -11.90 6.45
N LEU A 152 0.00 -12.83 7.38
CA LEU A 152 0.55 -14.18 7.31
C LEU A 152 -0.08 -14.98 6.15
N ALA A 153 -1.39 -14.93 5.98
CA ALA A 153 -2.08 -15.61 4.89
C ALA A 153 -1.63 -15.08 3.51
N GLU A 154 -1.49 -13.76 3.37
CA GLU A 154 -0.94 -13.12 2.16
C GLU A 154 0.49 -13.59 1.87
N TRP A 155 1.34 -13.67 2.89
CA TRP A 155 2.70 -14.18 2.74
C TRP A 155 2.73 -15.66 2.31
N GLU A 156 1.83 -16.50 2.86
CA GLU A 156 1.69 -17.90 2.40
C GLU A 156 1.23 -17.96 0.94
N PHE A 157 0.29 -17.10 0.52
CA PHE A 157 -0.12 -17.00 -0.88
C PHE A 157 1.05 -16.62 -1.78
N ILE A 158 1.83 -15.59 -1.42
CA ILE A 158 3.01 -15.17 -2.18
C ILE A 158 4.00 -16.33 -2.34
N LYS A 159 4.35 -17.01 -1.25
CA LYS A 159 5.31 -18.13 -1.28
C LYS A 159 4.85 -19.28 -2.17
N ASN A 160 3.56 -19.59 -2.16
CA ASN A 160 3.03 -20.76 -2.85
C ASN A 160 2.71 -20.47 -4.32
N PHE A 161 2.27 -19.27 -4.66
CA PHE A 161 1.69 -18.95 -5.96
C PHE A 161 2.37 -17.79 -6.71
N GLN A 162 2.74 -16.72 -6.02
CA GLN A 162 3.33 -15.54 -6.68
C GLN A 162 4.80 -15.73 -7.02
N MET A 163 5.56 -16.45 -6.17
CA MET A 163 6.97 -16.75 -6.43
C MET A 163 7.13 -17.81 -7.51
N ASP A 164 7.79 -17.46 -8.62
CA ASP A 164 8.16 -18.42 -9.65
C ASP A 164 9.25 -19.37 -9.16
N LYS A 165 9.00 -20.66 -9.21
CA LYS A 165 9.92 -21.71 -8.71
C LYS A 165 11.02 -22.08 -9.70
N ARG A 166 11.03 -21.52 -10.90
CA ARG A 166 12.12 -21.78 -11.86
C ARG A 166 13.42 -21.18 -11.36
N ALA A 167 14.52 -21.90 -11.54
CA ALA A 167 15.85 -21.44 -11.10
C ALA A 167 16.22 -20.08 -11.75
N GLY A 168 16.63 -19.12 -10.93
CA GLY A 168 17.00 -17.78 -11.40
C GLY A 168 15.83 -16.88 -11.80
N SER A 169 14.59 -17.31 -11.55
CA SER A 169 13.41 -16.51 -11.81
C SER A 169 13.09 -15.55 -10.64
N GLU A 170 12.03 -14.78 -10.80
CA GLU A 170 11.54 -13.77 -9.89
C GLU A 170 10.05 -14.05 -9.60
N TRP A 171 9.29 -13.16 -9.00
CA TRP A 171 7.86 -13.33 -8.83
C TRP A 171 7.14 -13.21 -10.18
N PHE A 172 6.04 -13.96 -10.36
CA PHE A 172 5.17 -13.73 -11.50
C PHE A 172 4.62 -12.30 -11.45
N TRP A 173 4.40 -11.68 -12.62
CA TRP A 173 3.75 -10.37 -12.72
C TRP A 173 2.37 -10.39 -12.07
N GLU A 174 1.56 -11.36 -12.46
CA GLU A 174 0.23 -11.57 -11.96
C GLU A 174 -0.14 -13.05 -11.99
N VAL A 175 -0.99 -13.42 -11.06
CA VAL A 175 -1.68 -14.71 -11.04
C VAL A 175 -3.18 -14.47 -10.88
N ASP A 176 -4.01 -15.46 -11.20
CA ASP A 176 -5.42 -15.38 -10.90
C ASP A 176 -5.69 -15.59 -9.39
N GLU A 177 -6.95 -15.53 -8.98
CA GLU A 177 -7.36 -15.73 -7.59
C GLU A 177 -7.07 -17.14 -7.03
N ASN A 178 -6.81 -18.12 -7.90
CA ASN A 178 -6.41 -19.48 -7.56
C ASN A 178 -4.89 -19.70 -7.62
N GLY A 179 -4.13 -18.66 -7.94
CA GLY A 179 -2.68 -18.71 -8.02
C GLY A 179 -2.12 -19.20 -9.35
N VAL A 180 -2.95 -19.26 -10.41
CA VAL A 180 -2.49 -19.67 -11.75
C VAL A 180 -1.84 -18.48 -12.46
N PRO A 181 -0.55 -18.59 -12.86
CA PRO A 181 0.15 -17.51 -13.53
C PRO A 181 -0.37 -17.24 -14.94
N TYR A 182 -0.34 -15.98 -15.35
CA TYR A 182 -0.59 -15.58 -16.73
C TYR A 182 0.69 -15.72 -17.56
N PRO A 183 0.73 -16.65 -18.56
CA PRO A 183 1.96 -17.04 -19.24
C PRO A 183 2.57 -15.94 -20.10
N ASP A 184 1.76 -14.99 -20.58
CA ASP A 184 2.20 -13.96 -21.52
C ASP A 184 2.79 -12.71 -20.82
N ARG A 185 2.87 -12.73 -19.49
CA ARG A 185 3.44 -11.63 -18.74
C ARG A 185 4.95 -11.81 -18.56
N PRO A 186 5.73 -10.77 -18.83
CA PRO A 186 7.18 -10.82 -18.61
C PRO A 186 7.50 -10.90 -17.13
N ILE A 187 8.57 -11.63 -16.79
CA ILE A 187 9.07 -11.71 -15.40
C ILE A 187 9.66 -10.37 -14.94
N VAL A 188 10.29 -9.65 -15.85
CA VAL A 188 10.89 -8.32 -15.61
C VAL A 188 10.57 -7.39 -16.77
N GLU A 189 10.20 -6.16 -16.44
CA GLU A 189 9.99 -5.08 -17.40
C GLU A 189 10.16 -3.71 -16.70
N PRO A 190 10.09 -2.57 -17.39
CA PRO A 190 10.29 -1.25 -16.78
C PRO A 190 9.40 -0.95 -15.57
N TRP A 191 8.19 -1.51 -15.49
CA TRP A 191 7.26 -1.34 -14.38
C TRP A 191 7.38 -2.44 -13.32
N LYS A 192 7.96 -3.58 -13.67
CA LYS A 192 8.17 -4.70 -12.76
C LYS A 192 9.66 -4.92 -12.52
N CYS A 193 10.13 -4.31 -11.45
CA CYS A 193 11.45 -4.50 -10.88
C CYS A 193 11.33 -4.92 -9.41
N PRO A 194 12.41 -5.35 -8.74
CA PRO A 194 12.36 -5.84 -7.35
C PRO A 194 12.19 -4.72 -6.31
N TYR A 195 11.49 -3.64 -6.65
CA TYR A 195 11.26 -2.51 -5.74
C TYR A 195 10.28 -2.89 -4.62
N HIS A 196 9.03 -3.27 -4.95
CA HIS A 196 8.01 -3.55 -3.95
C HIS A 196 8.30 -4.81 -3.13
N ASN A 197 8.64 -5.92 -3.79
CA ASN A 197 8.97 -7.16 -3.10
C ASN A 197 10.27 -7.05 -2.28
N GLY A 198 11.30 -6.38 -2.80
CA GLY A 198 12.52 -6.10 -2.05
C GLY A 198 12.26 -5.19 -0.85
N ARG A 199 11.45 -4.13 -1.01
CA ARG A 199 11.04 -3.26 0.09
C ARG A 199 10.24 -4.03 1.15
N MET A 200 9.28 -4.86 0.73
CA MET A 200 8.53 -5.72 1.65
C MET A 200 9.48 -6.57 2.50
N CYS A 201 10.40 -7.30 1.90
CA CYS A 201 11.35 -8.14 2.63
C CYS A 201 12.16 -7.32 3.65
N MET A 202 12.67 -6.15 3.24
CA MET A 202 13.45 -5.27 4.12
C MET A 202 12.63 -4.72 5.29
N GLU A 203 11.39 -4.27 5.02
CA GLU A 203 10.49 -3.76 6.06
C GLU A 203 10.07 -4.84 7.05
N ILE A 204 9.74 -6.04 6.58
CA ILE A 204 9.39 -7.16 7.47
C ILE A 204 10.58 -7.56 8.34
N ILE A 205 11.79 -7.68 7.77
CA ILE A 205 13.00 -8.00 8.55
C ILE A 205 13.28 -6.97 9.65
N LYS A 206 12.99 -5.68 9.39
CA LYS A 206 13.15 -4.63 10.41
C LYS A 206 12.12 -4.75 11.54
N ARG A 207 10.88 -5.12 11.22
CA ARG A 207 9.74 -5.17 12.16
C ARG A 207 9.74 -6.40 13.06
N ILE A 208 10.29 -7.55 12.62
CA ILE A 208 10.31 -8.80 13.37
C ILE A 208 11.57 -8.99 14.24
N LYS A 209 12.41 -7.97 14.33
CA LYS A 209 13.57 -7.97 15.25
C LYS A 209 13.17 -7.52 16.64
#